data_8458001dea9f1274fc38aad9efcd26d9
#
_entry.id   8458001dea9f1274fc38aad9efcd26d9
#
_cell.length_a   1.000
_cell.length_b   1.000
_cell.length_c   1.000
_cell.angle_alpha   90.00
_cell.angle_beta   90.00
_cell.angle_gamma   90.00
#
_symmetry.space_group_name_H-M   'P 1'
#
loop_
_entity.id
_entity.type
_entity.pdbx_description
1 polymer ?
#
loop_
_entity_poly.entity_id
_entity_poly.type
_entity_poly.pdbx_seq_one_letter_code
_entity_poly.pdbx_strand_id
1 'polypeptide(L)'
;MKTLIANYILEGIYFYSGFMFFYNLSRNGKMSGSAQEIRYINRDENTHLWLFRNIILELKKEKPDLFTPDKVKIYEYMMREGVKQEIEWGQYVIGDNIQGLNRKMIEDYIQYLGNLRWSLSLIHISEPTR
;
A
#
# COMPACT_ATOMS: atom_id res chain seq x y z
N MET A 1 16.64 6.79 -2.62
CA MET A 1 15.25 7.18 -2.30
C MET A 1 14.21 6.39 -3.08
N LYS A 2 14.27 6.32 -4.41
CA LYS A 2 13.28 5.56 -5.22
C LYS A 2 13.13 4.10 -4.80
N THR A 3 14.22 3.41 -4.49
CA THR A 3 14.20 2.03 -3.98
C THR A 3 13.41 1.91 -2.68
N LEU A 4 13.58 2.88 -1.78
CA LEU A 4 12.85 2.92 -0.51
C LEU A 4 11.34 3.13 -0.73
N ILE A 5 10.97 4.03 -1.65
CA ILE A 5 9.57 4.24 -2.03
C ILE A 5 8.99 2.98 -2.68
N ALA A 6 9.74 2.33 -3.56
CA ALA A 6 9.30 1.09 -4.21
C ALA A 6 9.05 -0.03 -3.18
N ASN A 7 9.92 -0.19 -2.18
CA ASN A 7 9.69 -1.14 -1.09
C ASN A 7 8.47 -0.77 -0.23
N TYR A 8 8.28 0.51 0.06
CA TYR A 8 7.11 0.98 0.79
C TYR A 8 5.79 0.67 0.04
N ILE A 9 5.80 0.81 -1.30
CA ILE A 9 4.68 0.43 -2.16
C ILE A 9 4.48 -1.08 -2.16
N LEU A 10 5.55 -1.86 -2.30
CA LEU A 10 5.52 -3.32 -2.27
C LEU A 10 4.83 -3.83 -1.00
N GLU A 11 5.30 -3.40 0.16
CA GLU A 11 4.82 -3.84 1.47
C GLU A 11 3.43 -3.28 1.82
N GLY A 12 3.07 -2.12 1.28
CA GLY A 12 1.84 -1.40 1.64
C GLY A 12 0.68 -1.51 0.66
N ILE A 13 0.91 -1.94 -0.57
CA ILE A 13 -0.07 -1.93 -1.66
C ILE A 13 -0.15 -3.29 -2.36
N TYR A 14 0.98 -3.82 -2.84
CA TYR A 14 1.00 -4.96 -3.77
C TYR A 14 0.55 -6.18 -3.02
N PHE A 15 0.24 -6.82 -2.41
CA PHE A 15 -0.32 -8.05 -1.83
C PHE A 15 -1.79 -7.91 -1.40
N TYR A 16 -2.33 -6.69 -1.37
CA TYR A 16 -3.59 -6.44 -0.69
C TYR A 16 -4.81 -6.94 -1.46
N SER A 17 -4.75 -7.06 -2.79
CA SER A 17 -5.80 -7.77 -3.54
C SER A 17 -5.89 -9.24 -3.12
N GLY A 18 -4.75 -9.91 -2.92
CA GLY A 18 -4.68 -11.27 -2.42
C GLY A 18 -5.20 -11.40 -1.00
N PHE A 19 -4.85 -10.48 -0.10
CA PHE A 19 -5.37 -10.46 1.27
C PHE A 19 -6.88 -10.29 1.28
N MET A 20 -7.40 -9.38 0.49
CA MET A 20 -8.83 -9.14 0.33
C MET A 20 -9.58 -10.38 -0.15
N PHE A 21 -9.00 -11.12 -1.09
CA PHE A 21 -9.53 -12.39 -1.58
C PHE A 21 -9.69 -13.42 -0.46
N PHE A 22 -8.65 -13.67 0.31
CA PHE A 22 -8.71 -14.64 1.41
C PHE A 22 -9.65 -14.21 2.55
N TYR A 23 -9.69 -12.92 2.86
CA TYR A 23 -10.64 -12.41 3.86
C TYR A 23 -12.09 -12.58 3.39
N ASN A 24 -12.37 -12.38 2.12
CA ASN A 24 -13.68 -12.63 1.54
C ASN A 24 -14.06 -14.12 1.58
N LEU A 25 -13.14 -15.03 1.29
CA LEU A 25 -13.38 -16.46 1.43
C LEU A 25 -13.73 -16.85 2.89
N SER A 26 -13.00 -16.34 3.84
CA SER A 26 -13.24 -16.56 5.27
C SER A 26 -14.60 -16.00 5.71
N ARG A 27 -14.98 -14.83 5.21
CA ARG A 27 -16.31 -14.23 5.45
C ARG A 27 -17.44 -15.11 4.94
N ASN A 28 -17.20 -15.86 3.87
CA ASN A 28 -18.14 -16.84 3.33
C ASN A 28 -17.98 -18.25 3.90
N GLY A 29 -17.30 -18.41 5.04
CA GLY A 29 -17.12 -19.68 5.73
C GLY A 29 -16.11 -20.62 5.09
N LYS A 30 -15.24 -20.11 4.20
CA LYS A 30 -14.25 -20.92 3.46
C LYS A 30 -12.83 -20.53 3.84
N MET A 31 -11.93 -21.49 3.88
CA MET A 31 -10.48 -21.28 4.06
C MET A 31 -10.12 -20.36 5.25
N SER A 32 -10.78 -20.54 6.38
CA SER A 32 -10.56 -19.72 7.58
C SER A 32 -9.12 -19.85 8.13
N GLY A 33 -8.51 -21.03 8.02
CA GLY A 33 -7.11 -21.24 8.38
C GLY A 33 -6.16 -20.41 7.51
N SER A 34 -6.36 -20.43 6.19
CA SER A 34 -5.57 -19.62 5.27
C SER A 34 -5.75 -18.11 5.53
N ALA A 35 -6.98 -17.68 5.82
CA ALA A 35 -7.24 -16.29 6.18
C ALA A 35 -6.55 -15.90 7.50
N GLN A 36 -6.41 -16.83 8.44
CA GLN A 36 -5.67 -16.60 9.68
C GLN A 36 -4.18 -16.38 9.41
N GLU A 37 -3.56 -17.19 8.55
CA GLU A 37 -2.17 -17.00 8.12
C GLU A 37 -1.99 -15.63 7.40
N ILE A 38 -2.91 -15.27 6.53
CA ILE A 38 -2.92 -13.96 5.87
C ILE A 38 -2.99 -12.82 6.89
N ARG A 39 -3.75 -12.96 7.98
CA ARG A 39 -3.77 -11.94 9.05
C ARG A 39 -2.41 -11.77 9.73
N TYR A 40 -1.69 -12.86 9.95
CA TYR A 40 -0.34 -12.80 10.50
C TYR A 40 0.63 -12.12 9.54
N ILE A 41 0.58 -12.47 8.24
CA ILE A 41 1.38 -11.80 7.20
C ILE A 41 1.05 -10.31 7.16
N ASN A 42 -0.22 -9.94 7.10
CA ASN A 42 -0.65 -8.53 7.06
C ASN A 42 -0.17 -7.76 8.30
N ARG A 43 -0.19 -8.36 9.47
CA ARG A 43 0.39 -7.77 10.69
C ARG A 43 1.88 -7.51 10.51
N ASP A 44 2.61 -8.44 9.95
CA ASP A 44 4.05 -8.31 9.73
C ASP A 44 4.36 -7.24 8.68
N GLU A 45 3.55 -7.14 7.61
CA GLU A 45 3.65 -6.06 6.62
C GLU A 45 3.44 -4.66 7.25
N ASN A 46 2.55 -4.53 8.21
CA ASN A 46 2.39 -3.27 8.96
C ASN A 46 3.65 -2.90 9.75
N THR A 47 4.38 -3.87 10.28
CA THR A 47 5.66 -3.66 10.95
C THR A 47 6.73 -3.20 9.95
N HIS A 48 6.80 -3.80 8.77
CA HIS A 48 7.68 -3.38 7.69
C HIS A 48 7.39 -1.95 7.23
N LEU A 49 6.13 -1.60 7.06
CA LEU A 49 5.70 -0.24 6.71
C LEU A 49 6.10 0.79 7.76
N TRP A 50 5.97 0.45 9.03
CA TRP A 50 6.43 1.30 10.12
C TRP A 50 7.94 1.54 10.06
N LEU A 51 8.73 0.50 9.78
CA LEU A 51 10.17 0.60 9.59
C LEU A 51 10.51 1.54 8.43
N PHE A 52 9.94 1.30 7.25
CA PHE A 52 10.19 2.14 6.06
C PHE A 52 9.76 3.60 6.27
N ARG A 53 8.62 3.81 6.93
CA ARG A 53 8.17 5.15 7.31
C ARG A 53 9.20 5.87 8.19
N ASN A 54 9.72 5.22 9.21
CA ASN A 54 10.72 5.82 10.07
C ASN A 54 12.03 6.11 9.34
N ILE A 55 12.48 5.24 8.46
CA ILE A 55 13.64 5.48 7.60
C ILE A 55 13.39 6.71 6.71
N ILE A 56 12.23 6.85 6.12
CA ILE A 56 11.85 8.01 5.30
C ILE A 56 11.90 9.30 6.14
N LEU A 57 11.37 9.27 7.35
CA LEU A 57 11.37 10.44 8.25
C LEU A 57 12.78 10.85 8.68
N GLU A 58 13.65 9.90 9.00
CA GLU A 58 15.04 10.19 9.34
C GLU A 58 15.83 10.74 8.12
N LEU A 59 15.65 10.14 6.94
CA LEU A 59 16.23 10.65 5.71
C LEU A 59 15.77 12.07 5.39
N LYS A 60 14.53 12.40 5.70
CA LYS A 60 13.98 13.75 5.48
C LYS A 60 14.70 14.79 6.35
N LYS A 61 15.10 14.43 7.57
CA LYS A 61 15.89 15.30 8.46
C LYS A 61 17.34 15.42 8.01
N GLU A 62 17.97 14.27 7.67
CA GLU A 62 19.39 14.22 7.35
C GLU A 62 19.70 14.72 5.94
N LYS A 63 18.79 14.51 4.99
CA LYS A 63 18.97 14.79 3.57
C LYS A 63 17.72 15.43 2.95
N PRO A 64 17.37 16.65 3.37
CA PRO A 64 16.17 17.34 2.93
C PRO A 64 16.15 17.59 1.40
N ASP A 65 17.33 17.64 0.77
CA ASP A 65 17.47 17.74 -0.69
C ASP A 65 16.88 16.56 -1.47
N LEU A 66 16.63 15.43 -0.82
CA LEU A 66 15.91 14.29 -1.40
C LEU A 66 14.39 14.52 -1.46
N PHE A 67 13.88 15.56 -0.83
CA PHE A 67 12.45 15.86 -0.67
C PHE A 67 12.04 17.20 -1.26
N THR A 68 12.76 17.67 -2.27
CA THR A 68 12.35 18.84 -3.04
C THR A 68 10.98 18.62 -3.69
N PRO A 69 10.20 19.70 -3.97
CA PRO A 69 8.87 19.57 -4.59
C PRO A 69 8.86 18.71 -5.86
N ASP A 70 9.88 18.84 -6.72
CA ASP A 70 9.98 18.04 -7.94
C ASP A 70 10.22 16.56 -7.67
N LYS A 71 11.04 16.23 -6.67
CA LYS A 71 11.28 14.85 -6.25
C LYS A 71 10.07 14.24 -5.58
N VAL A 72 9.35 14.99 -4.76
CA VAL A 72 8.11 14.55 -4.11
C VAL A 72 7.05 14.20 -5.16
N LYS A 73 6.93 14.96 -6.24
CA LYS A 73 6.04 14.64 -7.37
C LYS A 73 6.39 13.29 -8.01
N ILE A 74 7.68 12.97 -8.13
CA ILE A 74 8.13 11.66 -8.63
C ILE A 74 7.67 10.53 -7.68
N TYR A 75 7.81 10.71 -6.37
CA TYR A 75 7.39 9.71 -5.39
C TYR A 75 5.88 9.53 -5.36
N GLU A 76 5.13 10.62 -5.49
CA GLU A 76 3.68 10.58 -5.63
C GLU A 76 3.25 9.84 -6.90
N TYR A 77 3.90 10.09 -8.02
CA TYR A 77 3.67 9.37 -9.26
C TYR A 77 3.93 7.86 -9.10
N MET A 78 5.04 7.48 -8.46
CA MET A 78 5.35 6.08 -8.17
C MET A 78 4.23 5.42 -7.34
N MET A 79 3.71 6.11 -6.32
CA MET A 79 2.61 5.61 -5.50
C MET A 79 1.32 5.44 -6.32
N ARG A 80 0.97 6.40 -7.16
CA ARG A 80 -0.20 6.32 -8.05
C ARG A 80 -0.10 5.18 -9.03
N GLU A 81 1.07 4.97 -9.64
CA GLU A 81 1.31 3.83 -10.54
C GLU A 81 1.23 2.49 -9.79
N GLY A 82 1.76 2.39 -8.58
CA GLY A 82 1.64 1.20 -7.75
C GLY A 82 0.18 0.86 -7.43
N VAL A 83 -0.63 1.84 -7.06
CA VAL A 83 -2.07 1.68 -6.83
C VAL A 83 -2.77 1.20 -8.11
N LYS A 84 -2.50 1.82 -9.24
CA LYS A 84 -3.06 1.44 -10.53
C LYS A 84 -2.73 -0.01 -10.90
N GLN A 85 -1.47 -0.38 -10.78
CA GLN A 85 -1.00 -1.75 -11.09
C GLN A 85 -1.68 -2.79 -10.20
N GLU A 86 -1.82 -2.53 -8.91
CA GLU A 86 -2.49 -3.47 -8.00
C GLU A 86 -4.00 -3.57 -8.28
N ILE A 87 -4.66 -2.48 -8.65
CA ILE A 87 -6.06 -2.51 -9.09
C ILE A 87 -6.20 -3.35 -10.34
N GLU A 88 -5.39 -3.11 -11.37
CA GLU A 88 -5.42 -3.86 -12.63
C GLU A 88 -5.16 -5.35 -12.39
N TRP A 89 -4.18 -5.68 -11.58
CA TRP A 89 -3.86 -7.06 -11.19
C TRP A 89 -5.01 -7.72 -10.44
N GLY A 90 -5.55 -7.08 -9.41
CA GLY A 90 -6.66 -7.60 -8.62
C GLY A 90 -7.91 -7.81 -9.47
N GLN A 91 -8.23 -6.87 -10.35
CA GLN A 91 -9.36 -6.99 -11.27
C GLN A 91 -9.16 -8.09 -12.33
N TYR A 92 -7.93 -8.30 -12.77
CA TYR A 92 -7.59 -9.38 -13.69
C TYR A 92 -7.72 -10.76 -13.03
N VAL A 93 -7.21 -10.92 -11.82
CA VAL A 93 -7.17 -12.22 -11.12
C VAL A 93 -8.52 -12.58 -10.52
N ILE A 94 -9.23 -11.63 -9.92
CA ILE A 94 -10.46 -11.86 -9.16
C ILE A 94 -11.70 -11.56 -10.03
N GLY A 95 -11.72 -10.40 -10.69
CA GLY A 95 -12.84 -9.95 -11.52
C GLY A 95 -14.14 -9.83 -10.73
N ASP A 96 -15.24 -10.22 -11.37
CA ASP A 96 -16.60 -10.21 -10.82
C ASP A 96 -17.14 -11.63 -10.55
N ASN A 97 -16.26 -12.64 -10.59
CA ASN A 97 -16.66 -14.05 -10.57
C ASN A 97 -16.70 -14.67 -9.19
N ILE A 98 -16.42 -13.87 -8.15
CA ILE A 98 -16.33 -14.35 -6.77
C ILE A 98 -17.43 -13.72 -5.91
N GLN A 99 -18.19 -14.55 -5.24
CA GLN A 99 -19.25 -14.09 -4.36
C GLN A 99 -18.71 -13.16 -3.26
N GLY A 100 -19.28 -11.97 -3.17
CA GLY A 100 -18.95 -10.98 -2.14
C GLY A 100 -17.77 -10.07 -2.47
N LEU A 101 -17.18 -10.19 -3.68
CA LEU A 101 -16.07 -9.38 -4.15
C LEU A 101 -16.22 -9.07 -5.64
N ASN A 102 -16.05 -7.82 -6.02
CA ASN A 102 -16.17 -7.36 -7.41
C ASN A 102 -15.10 -6.32 -7.76
N ARG A 103 -14.99 -5.98 -9.04
CA ARG A 103 -14.00 -5.02 -9.56
C ARG A 103 -14.05 -3.67 -8.86
N LYS A 104 -15.25 -3.16 -8.60
CA LYS A 104 -15.42 -1.86 -7.93
C LYS A 104 -14.94 -1.87 -6.50
N MET A 105 -15.22 -2.93 -5.76
CA MET A 105 -14.74 -3.08 -4.38
C MET A 105 -13.21 -3.17 -4.31
N ILE A 106 -12.58 -3.86 -5.26
CA ILE A 106 -11.13 -3.93 -5.37
C ILE A 106 -10.55 -2.53 -5.60
N GLU A 107 -11.08 -1.82 -6.58
CA GLU A 107 -10.65 -0.45 -6.88
C GLU A 107 -10.77 0.47 -5.67
N ASP A 108 -11.94 0.53 -5.04
CA ASP A 108 -12.21 1.40 -3.90
C ASP A 108 -11.26 1.10 -2.72
N TYR A 109 -11.03 -0.18 -2.44
CA TYR A 109 -10.16 -0.59 -1.33
C TYR A 109 -8.69 -0.26 -1.60
N ILE A 110 -8.18 -0.56 -2.78
CA ILE A 110 -6.78 -0.28 -3.12
C ILE A 110 -6.53 1.23 -3.22
N GLN A 111 -7.47 2.02 -3.72
CA GLN A 111 -7.38 3.48 -3.69
C GLN A 111 -7.36 4.02 -2.26
N TYR A 112 -8.21 3.51 -1.39
CA TYR A 112 -8.19 3.85 0.04
C TYR A 112 -6.84 3.56 0.67
N LEU A 113 -6.27 2.38 0.42
CA LEU A 113 -4.94 2.01 0.92
C LEU A 113 -3.86 2.96 0.39
N GLY A 114 -3.88 3.27 -0.89
CA GLY A 114 -2.93 4.20 -1.50
C GLY A 114 -2.95 5.58 -0.82
N ASN A 115 -4.12 6.13 -0.61
CA ASN A 115 -4.29 7.39 0.10
C ASN A 115 -3.80 7.32 1.55
N LEU A 116 -4.12 6.25 2.26
CA LEU A 116 -3.67 6.01 3.63
C LEU A 116 -2.14 5.92 3.71
N ARG A 117 -1.51 5.12 2.82
CA ARG A 117 -0.05 4.94 2.80
C ARG A 117 0.66 6.25 2.45
N TRP A 118 0.15 7.01 1.48
CA TRP A 118 0.71 8.30 1.14
C TRP A 118 0.65 9.28 2.31
N SER A 119 -0.50 9.39 2.96
CA SER A 119 -0.67 10.24 4.14
C SER A 119 0.28 9.85 5.28
N LEU A 120 0.40 8.56 5.59
CA LEU A 120 1.27 8.06 6.66
C LEU A 120 2.76 8.21 6.34
N SER A 121 3.15 8.26 5.07
CA SER A 121 4.55 8.45 4.69
C SER A 121 5.09 9.82 5.07
N LEU A 122 4.23 10.83 5.19
CA LEU A 122 4.56 12.23 5.45
C LEU A 122 5.56 12.86 4.45
N ILE A 123 5.76 12.23 3.31
CA ILE A 123 6.70 12.69 2.26
C ILE A 123 6.29 14.07 1.75
N HIS A 124 4.98 14.30 1.59
CA HIS A 124 4.39 15.51 1.02
C HIS A 124 4.31 16.69 2.01
N ILE A 125 4.58 16.48 3.29
CA ILE A 125 4.50 17.53 4.30
C ILE A 125 5.83 18.28 4.34
N SER A 126 5.81 19.57 4.03
CA SER A 126 6.95 20.45 4.27
C SER A 126 7.12 20.63 5.78
N GLU A 127 8.34 20.56 6.30
CA GLU A 127 8.59 20.97 7.67
C GLU A 127 8.24 22.47 7.80
N PRO A 128 7.58 22.90 8.88
CA PRO A 128 7.38 24.32 9.11
C PRO A 128 8.77 24.98 9.16
N THR A 129 8.96 25.97 8.32
CA THR A 129 10.13 26.85 8.40
C THR A 129 10.16 27.47 9.78
N ARG A 130 11.20 27.14 10.55
CA ARG A 130 11.46 27.79 11.84
C ARG A 130 11.89 29.22 11.65
#